data_b0e30655e09bab59acc7d4e00e137a28
#
_entry.id   b0e30655e09bab59acc7d4e00e137a28
#
_cell.length_a   1.000
_cell.length_b   1.000
_cell.length_c   1.000
_cell.angle_alpha   90.00
_cell.angle_beta   90.00
_cell.angle_gamma   90.00
#
_symmetry.space_group_name_H-M   'P 1'
#
loop_
_entity.id
_entity.type
_entity.pdbx_description
1 polymer ?
#
loop_
_entity_poly.entity_id
_entity_poly.type
_entity_poly.pdbx_seq_one_letter_code
_entity_poly.pdbx_strand_id
1 'polypeptide(L)'
;SGISGTVFFWYAAVCMALPVIRSRNARNYIAIAALFVFGLTHAVFHLYLQPFQAGALLNGLLAGLVMVAGFIGLVGMRIMPFFTSKRLNIAQVASPMWVALSALVLPMLMAVLMMFQTALPLAGLLGIAAGLINLVQVFRWWHKDVVREPMLWVLFAGYFFTALGLLVTG
;
A
#
# COMPACT_ATOMS: atom_id res chain seq x y z
N SER A 1 -1.46 -0.78 -25.54
CA SER A 1 -1.94 -1.28 -24.25
C SER A 1 -1.56 -0.38 -23.06
N GLY A 2 -0.43 0.34 -23.07
CA GLY A 2 -0.04 1.24 -21.98
C GLY A 2 -1.03 2.38 -21.73
N ILE A 3 -1.54 2.99 -22.79
CA ILE A 3 -2.53 4.07 -22.70
C ILE A 3 -3.82 3.56 -22.05
N SER A 4 -4.32 2.41 -22.47
CA SER A 4 -5.57 1.84 -21.94
C SER A 4 -5.47 1.50 -20.44
N GLY A 5 -4.32 0.99 -19.96
CA GLY A 5 -4.10 0.72 -18.55
C GLY A 5 -4.03 2.01 -17.72
N THR A 6 -3.33 3.03 -18.19
CA THR A 6 -3.24 4.34 -17.50
C THR A 6 -4.61 5.00 -17.42
N VAL A 7 -5.36 5.01 -18.53
CA VAL A 7 -6.73 5.55 -18.57
C VAL A 7 -7.65 4.79 -17.63
N PHE A 8 -7.50 3.47 -17.52
CA PHE A 8 -8.28 2.66 -16.58
C PHE A 8 -8.07 3.11 -15.13
N PHE A 9 -6.81 3.27 -14.68
CA PHE A 9 -6.53 3.70 -13.30
C PHE A 9 -7.08 5.11 -13.02
N TRP A 10 -6.93 6.05 -13.96
CA TRP A 10 -7.42 7.41 -13.78
C TRP A 10 -8.95 7.47 -13.85
N TYR A 11 -9.56 6.71 -14.74
CA TYR A 11 -11.01 6.58 -14.77
C TYR A 11 -11.56 5.98 -13.47
N ALA A 12 -10.93 4.92 -12.96
CA ALA A 12 -11.28 4.34 -11.66
C ALA A 12 -11.12 5.35 -10.52
N ALA A 13 -10.05 6.16 -10.52
CA ALA A 13 -9.84 7.22 -9.55
C ALA A 13 -10.95 8.28 -9.60
N VAL A 14 -11.38 8.71 -10.79
CA VAL A 14 -12.47 9.67 -10.98
C VAL A 14 -13.81 9.08 -10.52
N CYS A 15 -14.12 7.85 -10.92
CA CYS A 15 -15.34 7.16 -10.49
C CYS A 15 -15.43 7.02 -8.96
N MET A 16 -14.30 6.75 -8.30
CA MET A 16 -14.23 6.67 -6.84
C MET A 16 -14.27 8.05 -6.19
N ALA A 17 -13.73 9.08 -6.85
CA ALA A 17 -13.72 10.45 -6.33
C ALA A 17 -15.13 11.03 -6.17
N LEU A 18 -16.04 10.79 -7.12
CA LEU A 18 -17.38 11.35 -7.12
C LEU A 18 -18.17 11.04 -5.84
N PRO A 19 -18.35 9.75 -5.42
CA PRO A 19 -19.07 9.43 -4.19
C PRO A 19 -18.32 9.87 -2.93
N VAL A 20 -16.97 9.82 -2.95
CA VAL A 20 -16.14 10.18 -1.79
C VAL A 20 -16.21 11.69 -1.51
N ILE A 21 -16.17 12.52 -2.56
CA ILE A 21 -16.32 13.98 -2.44
C ILE A 21 -17.72 14.32 -1.94
N ARG A 22 -18.76 13.68 -2.49
CA ARG A 22 -20.15 13.90 -2.07
C ARG A 22 -20.39 13.53 -0.61
N SER A 23 -19.77 12.44 -0.14
CA SER A 23 -19.90 11.98 1.25
C SER A 23 -18.98 12.73 2.23
N ARG A 24 -18.12 13.65 1.76
CA ARG A 24 -17.09 14.37 2.55
C ARG A 24 -16.23 13.44 3.40
N ASN A 25 -16.00 12.20 2.94
CA ASN A 25 -15.25 11.20 3.70
C ASN A 25 -13.74 11.38 3.46
N ALA A 26 -13.12 12.22 4.28
CA ALA A 26 -11.69 12.55 4.18
C ALA A 26 -10.77 11.31 4.21
N ARG A 27 -11.19 10.23 4.89
CA ARG A 27 -10.42 8.98 4.96
C ARG A 27 -10.19 8.29 3.62
N ASN A 28 -11.06 8.54 2.65
CA ASN A 28 -11.00 7.88 1.35
C ASN A 28 -10.30 8.73 0.28
N TYR A 29 -10.02 10.03 0.52
CA TYR A 29 -9.27 10.85 -0.42
C TYR A 29 -7.89 10.27 -0.74
N ILE A 30 -7.23 9.67 0.26
CA ILE A 30 -5.92 9.09 0.08
C ILE A 30 -5.94 7.86 -0.85
N ALA A 31 -7.02 7.07 -0.84
CA ALA A 31 -7.17 5.95 -1.76
C ALA A 31 -7.32 6.43 -3.22
N ILE A 32 -8.01 7.58 -3.43
CA ILE A 32 -8.12 8.21 -4.75
C ILE A 32 -6.75 8.69 -5.21
N ALA A 33 -6.01 9.40 -4.34
CA ALA A 33 -4.66 9.85 -4.64
C ALA A 33 -3.72 8.70 -4.99
N ALA A 34 -3.81 7.59 -4.26
CA ALA A 34 -3.03 6.40 -4.52
C ALA A 34 -3.37 5.75 -5.87
N LEU A 35 -4.64 5.66 -6.26
CA LEU A 35 -5.04 5.20 -7.60
C LEU A 35 -4.50 6.10 -8.70
N PHE A 36 -4.49 7.42 -8.48
CA PHE A 36 -3.93 8.37 -9.42
C PHE A 36 -2.42 8.17 -9.59
N VAL A 37 -1.67 8.03 -8.49
CA VAL A 37 -0.24 7.74 -8.51
C VAL A 37 0.03 6.38 -9.15
N PHE A 38 -0.83 5.37 -8.93
CA PHE A 38 -0.74 4.08 -9.60
C PHE A 38 -0.83 4.21 -11.12
N GLY A 39 -1.77 5.02 -11.61
CA GLY A 39 -1.86 5.34 -13.04
C GLY A 39 -0.62 6.05 -13.57
N LEU A 40 -0.02 6.95 -12.77
CA LEU A 40 1.22 7.64 -13.12
C LEU A 40 2.41 6.67 -13.22
N THR A 41 2.60 5.79 -12.22
CA THR A 41 3.67 4.78 -12.26
C THR A 41 3.53 3.85 -13.46
N HIS A 42 2.29 3.46 -13.79
CA HIS A 42 2.00 2.66 -14.97
C HIS A 42 2.33 3.41 -16.27
N ALA A 43 1.98 4.70 -16.37
CA ALA A 43 2.30 5.52 -17.55
C ALA A 43 3.82 5.65 -17.75
N VAL A 44 4.55 5.99 -16.68
CA VAL A 44 6.01 6.16 -16.74
C VAL A 44 6.71 4.84 -17.08
N PHE A 45 6.26 3.71 -16.52
CA PHE A 45 6.77 2.40 -16.92
C PHE A 45 6.67 2.18 -18.43
N HIS A 46 5.53 2.53 -19.04
CA HIS A 46 5.35 2.38 -20.47
C HIS A 46 6.17 3.37 -21.31
N LEU A 47 6.49 4.56 -20.79
CA LEU A 47 7.38 5.51 -21.46
C LEU A 47 8.82 4.98 -21.53
N TYR A 48 9.29 4.26 -20.50
CA TYR A 48 10.63 3.66 -20.48
C TYR A 48 10.73 2.36 -21.29
N LEU A 49 9.62 1.82 -21.81
CA LEU A 49 9.66 0.71 -22.76
C LEU A 49 10.26 1.08 -24.13
N GLN A 50 10.22 2.38 -24.51
CA GLN A 50 10.74 2.86 -25.77
C GLN A 50 11.48 4.20 -25.58
N PRO A 51 12.83 4.25 -25.70
CA PRO A 51 13.77 3.14 -25.94
C PRO A 51 13.90 2.21 -24.73
N PHE A 52 14.16 0.93 -24.97
CA PHE A 52 14.28 -0.08 -23.92
C PHE A 52 15.39 0.26 -22.91
N GLN A 53 15.00 0.60 -21.69
CA GLN A 53 15.90 0.93 -20.59
C GLN A 53 15.68 -0.08 -19.45
N ALA A 54 16.46 -1.17 -19.44
CA ALA A 54 16.27 -2.28 -18.52
C ALA A 54 16.28 -1.88 -17.04
N GLY A 55 17.17 -0.97 -16.65
CA GLY A 55 17.23 -0.47 -15.26
C GLY A 55 16.00 0.33 -14.86
N ALA A 56 15.55 1.24 -15.72
CA ALA A 56 14.34 2.04 -15.46
C ALA A 56 13.07 1.19 -15.43
N LEU A 57 12.99 0.15 -16.28
CA LEU A 57 11.90 -0.81 -16.29
C LEU A 57 11.84 -1.61 -14.99
N LEU A 58 12.98 -2.10 -14.51
CA LEU A 58 13.05 -2.83 -13.24
C LEU A 58 12.60 -1.96 -12.08
N ASN A 59 13.06 -0.72 -12.00
CA ASN A 59 12.66 0.23 -10.97
C ASN A 59 11.17 0.57 -11.05
N GLY A 60 10.61 0.70 -12.26
CA GLY A 60 9.18 0.89 -12.47
C GLY A 60 8.35 -0.30 -11.97
N LEU A 61 8.79 -1.53 -12.20
CA LEU A 61 8.15 -2.74 -11.67
C LEU A 61 8.22 -2.80 -10.16
N LEU A 62 9.40 -2.54 -9.57
CA LEU A 62 9.57 -2.51 -8.11
C LEU A 62 8.71 -1.41 -7.48
N ALA A 63 8.66 -0.22 -8.07
CA ALA A 63 7.78 0.86 -7.62
C ALA A 63 6.31 0.43 -7.64
N GLY A 64 5.86 -0.26 -8.68
CA GLY A 64 4.52 -0.84 -8.76
C GLY A 64 4.24 -1.83 -7.63
N LEU A 65 5.17 -2.73 -7.33
CA LEU A 65 5.05 -3.69 -6.22
C LEU A 65 4.97 -2.98 -4.86
N VAL A 66 5.80 -1.97 -4.64
CA VAL A 66 5.79 -1.14 -3.41
C VAL A 66 4.46 -0.42 -3.26
N MET A 67 3.88 0.09 -4.35
CA MET A 67 2.53 0.68 -4.35
C MET A 67 1.47 -0.33 -3.93
N VAL A 68 1.50 -1.55 -4.46
CA VAL A 68 0.58 -2.63 -4.05
C VAL A 68 0.75 -2.94 -2.56
N ALA A 69 1.98 -3.03 -2.06
CA ALA A 69 2.27 -3.23 -0.64
C ALA A 69 1.67 -2.11 0.23
N GLY A 70 1.76 -0.86 -0.22
CA GLY A 70 1.11 0.29 0.43
C GLY A 70 -0.41 0.17 0.49
N PHE A 71 -1.05 -0.28 -0.60
CA PHE A 71 -2.50 -0.55 -0.60
C PHE A 71 -2.87 -1.67 0.37
N ILE A 72 -2.12 -2.77 0.38
CA ILE A 72 -2.31 -3.86 1.35
C ILE A 72 -2.16 -3.31 2.77
N GLY A 73 -1.18 -2.44 3.02
CA GLY A 73 -0.98 -1.75 4.29
C GLY A 73 -2.23 -0.96 4.71
N LEU A 74 -2.73 -0.08 3.85
CA LEU A 74 -3.93 0.72 4.13
C LEU A 74 -5.17 -0.14 4.40
N VAL A 75 -5.42 -1.14 3.55
CA VAL A 75 -6.58 -2.03 3.66
C VAL A 75 -6.46 -2.89 4.92
N GLY A 76 -5.27 -3.44 5.18
CA GLY A 76 -4.97 -4.24 6.37
C GLY A 76 -5.23 -3.48 7.67
N MET A 77 -4.83 -2.20 7.76
CA MET A 77 -5.10 -1.35 8.92
C MET A 77 -6.59 -1.23 9.28
N ARG A 78 -7.48 -1.43 8.32
CA ARG A 78 -8.93 -1.40 8.53
C ARG A 78 -9.52 -2.79 8.76
N ILE A 79 -9.08 -3.76 7.97
CA ILE A 79 -9.66 -5.10 7.91
C ILE A 79 -9.19 -5.96 9.07
N MET A 80 -7.88 -5.93 9.38
CA MET A 80 -7.30 -6.80 10.41
C MET A 80 -7.97 -6.63 11.79
N PRO A 81 -8.03 -5.43 12.39
CA PRO A 81 -8.65 -5.26 13.69
C PRO A 81 -10.15 -5.58 13.69
N PHE A 82 -10.84 -5.33 12.56
CA PHE A 82 -12.26 -5.65 12.43
C PHE A 82 -12.51 -7.17 12.43
N PHE A 83 -11.80 -7.93 11.59
CA PHE A 83 -12.00 -9.38 11.53
C PHE A 83 -11.53 -10.08 12.81
N THR A 84 -10.41 -9.63 13.39
CA THR A 84 -9.92 -10.19 14.67
C THR A 84 -10.96 -9.98 15.77
N SER A 85 -11.49 -8.76 15.91
CA SER A 85 -12.52 -8.46 16.90
C SER A 85 -13.79 -9.27 16.68
N LYS A 86 -14.29 -9.36 15.46
CA LYS A 86 -15.52 -10.07 15.14
C LYS A 86 -15.39 -11.60 15.32
N ARG A 87 -14.25 -12.16 14.91
CA ARG A 87 -14.05 -13.60 14.94
C ARG A 87 -13.73 -14.14 16.33
N LEU A 88 -12.94 -13.40 17.10
CA LEU A 88 -12.55 -13.80 18.45
C LEU A 88 -13.47 -13.21 19.53
N ASN A 89 -14.47 -12.42 19.16
CA ASN A 89 -15.38 -11.74 20.08
C ASN A 89 -14.66 -10.92 21.17
N ILE A 90 -13.60 -10.19 20.75
CA ILE A 90 -12.78 -9.34 21.61
C ILE A 90 -12.94 -7.86 21.23
N ALA A 91 -12.51 -6.95 22.09
CA ALA A 91 -12.52 -5.53 21.81
C ALA A 91 -11.66 -5.19 20.60
N GLN A 92 -12.17 -4.32 19.70
CA GLN A 92 -11.44 -3.92 18.51
C GLN A 92 -10.27 -2.98 18.85
N VAL A 93 -9.05 -3.39 18.54
CA VAL A 93 -7.84 -2.57 18.68
C VAL A 93 -7.64 -1.76 17.39
N ALA A 94 -8.33 -0.64 17.25
CA ALA A 94 -8.21 0.24 16.10
C ALA A 94 -6.85 0.96 16.07
N SER A 95 -6.28 1.15 14.89
CA SER A 95 -5.10 1.97 14.71
C SER A 95 -5.46 3.45 14.53
N PRO A 96 -4.65 4.38 15.07
CA PRO A 96 -4.84 5.80 14.83
C PRO A 96 -4.84 6.14 13.33
N MET A 97 -5.56 7.16 12.94
CA MET A 97 -5.69 7.55 11.53
C MET A 97 -4.33 7.87 10.88
N TRP A 98 -3.44 8.54 11.59
CA TRP A 98 -2.10 8.87 11.08
C TRP A 98 -1.26 7.64 10.78
N VAL A 99 -1.40 6.55 11.58
CA VAL A 99 -0.72 5.26 11.31
C VAL A 99 -1.29 4.61 10.05
N ALA A 100 -2.60 4.63 9.87
CA ALA A 100 -3.21 4.09 8.66
C ALA A 100 -2.82 4.88 7.40
N LEU A 101 -2.65 6.20 7.53
CA LEU A 101 -2.17 7.04 6.45
C LEU A 101 -0.70 6.79 6.12
N SER A 102 0.17 6.65 7.12
CA SER A 102 1.59 6.37 6.91
C SER A 102 1.82 5.03 6.24
N ALA A 103 0.99 4.01 6.51
CA ALA A 103 1.07 2.70 5.85
C ALA A 103 0.90 2.77 4.31
N LEU A 104 0.26 3.81 3.78
CA LEU A 104 0.15 4.05 2.34
C LEU A 104 1.09 5.14 1.85
N VAL A 105 1.20 6.26 2.58
CA VAL A 105 1.97 7.44 2.13
C VAL A 105 3.46 7.13 2.02
N LEU A 106 4.03 6.41 2.98
CA LEU A 106 5.46 6.08 2.94
C LEU A 106 5.83 5.19 1.74
N PRO A 107 5.14 4.06 1.48
CA PRO A 107 5.40 3.27 0.28
C PRO A 107 5.11 4.06 -1.01
N MET A 108 4.12 4.93 -1.03
CA MET A 108 3.80 5.77 -2.18
C MET A 108 4.96 6.73 -2.51
N LEU A 109 5.51 7.41 -1.50
CA LEU A 109 6.67 8.28 -1.67
C LEU A 109 7.91 7.49 -2.08
N MET A 110 8.15 6.33 -1.45
CA MET A 110 9.21 5.41 -1.85
C MET A 110 9.09 5.02 -3.33
N ALA A 111 7.90 4.62 -3.78
CA ALA A 111 7.67 4.23 -5.16
C ALA A 111 7.95 5.36 -6.14
N VAL A 112 7.54 6.60 -5.83
CA VAL A 112 7.81 7.78 -6.64
C VAL A 112 9.32 8.04 -6.74
N LEU A 113 10.06 8.00 -5.63
CA LEU A 113 11.50 8.22 -5.63
C LEU A 113 12.24 7.13 -6.42
N MET A 114 11.83 5.87 -6.29
CA MET A 114 12.38 4.74 -7.07
C MET A 114 12.13 4.92 -8.57
N MET A 115 10.92 5.34 -8.94
CA MET A 115 10.53 5.52 -10.33
C MET A 115 11.40 6.59 -11.04
N PHE A 116 11.67 7.71 -10.36
CA PHE A 116 12.51 8.77 -10.91
C PHE A 116 14.01 8.59 -10.60
N GLN A 117 14.40 7.50 -9.95
CA GLN A 117 15.78 7.20 -9.54
C GLN A 117 16.42 8.34 -8.74
N THR A 118 15.61 9.05 -7.96
CA THR A 118 16.04 10.19 -7.15
C THR A 118 16.07 9.81 -5.68
N ALA A 119 17.07 10.32 -4.96
CA ALA A 119 17.18 10.16 -3.50
C ALA A 119 16.95 8.70 -3.02
N LEU A 120 17.57 7.71 -3.67
CA LEU A 120 17.41 6.28 -3.34
C LEU A 120 17.65 5.95 -1.86
N PRO A 121 18.63 6.55 -1.16
CA PRO A 121 18.77 6.33 0.29
C PRO A 121 17.55 6.78 1.09
N LEU A 122 16.89 7.86 0.68
CA LEU A 122 15.64 8.30 1.30
C LEU A 122 14.50 7.32 1.01
N ALA A 123 14.42 6.81 -0.23
CA ALA A 123 13.46 5.78 -0.58
C ALA A 123 13.62 4.55 0.31
N GLY A 124 14.86 4.11 0.55
CA GLY A 124 15.16 3.01 1.47
C GLY A 124 14.69 3.28 2.90
N LEU A 125 14.98 4.47 3.44
CA LEU A 125 14.51 4.85 4.77
C LEU A 125 12.97 4.86 4.88
N LEU A 126 12.27 5.30 3.84
CA LEU A 126 10.81 5.27 3.80
C LEU A 126 10.27 3.83 3.79
N GLY A 127 10.92 2.92 3.07
CA GLY A 127 10.60 1.49 3.06
C GLY A 127 10.76 0.86 4.42
N ILE A 128 11.91 1.09 5.07
CA ILE A 128 12.18 0.62 6.44
C ILE A 128 11.13 1.16 7.42
N ALA A 129 10.85 2.46 7.38
CA ALA A 129 9.86 3.07 8.25
C ALA A 129 8.46 2.49 8.04
N ALA A 130 8.04 2.31 6.78
CA ALA A 130 6.76 1.70 6.45
C ALA A 130 6.67 0.24 6.93
N GLY A 131 7.71 -0.53 6.69
CA GLY A 131 7.80 -1.93 7.13
C GLY A 131 7.72 -2.06 8.65
N LEU A 132 8.47 -1.25 9.39
CA LEU A 132 8.44 -1.23 10.86
C LEU A 132 7.06 -0.84 11.40
N ILE A 133 6.44 0.20 10.86
CA ILE A 133 5.09 0.62 11.28
C ILE A 133 4.09 -0.52 11.06
N ASN A 134 4.09 -1.13 9.89
CA ASN A 134 3.20 -2.26 9.59
C ASN A 134 3.48 -3.46 10.51
N LEU A 135 4.75 -3.78 10.76
CA LEU A 135 5.15 -4.88 11.64
C LEU A 135 4.68 -4.66 13.08
N VAL A 136 4.85 -3.45 13.61
CA VAL A 136 4.35 -3.08 14.95
C VAL A 136 2.83 -3.27 15.03
N GLN A 137 2.09 -2.94 13.97
CA GLN A 137 0.63 -3.13 13.97
C GLN A 137 0.25 -4.63 13.99
N VAL A 138 0.96 -5.48 13.26
CA VAL A 138 0.75 -6.94 13.32
C VAL A 138 0.82 -7.44 14.75
N PHE A 139 1.88 -7.05 15.50
CA PHE A 139 2.03 -7.46 16.89
C PHE A 139 0.96 -6.86 17.81
N ARG A 140 0.52 -5.64 17.57
CA ARG A 140 -0.56 -5.00 18.35
C ARG A 140 -1.92 -5.70 18.19
N TRP A 141 -2.19 -6.27 17.00
CA TRP A 141 -3.44 -6.99 16.73
C TRP A 141 -3.34 -8.48 17.04
N TRP A 142 -2.13 -8.96 17.32
CA TRP A 142 -1.90 -10.39 17.57
C TRP A 142 -2.63 -10.85 18.82
N HIS A 143 -3.35 -11.96 18.70
CA HIS A 143 -3.94 -12.69 19.79
C HIS A 143 -3.64 -14.17 19.63
N LYS A 144 -3.40 -14.89 20.73
CA LYS A 144 -3.03 -16.33 20.69
C LYS A 144 -4.05 -17.20 19.96
N ASP A 145 -5.34 -16.83 20.01
CA ASP A 145 -6.40 -17.57 19.35
C ASP A 145 -6.48 -17.34 17.84
N VAL A 146 -5.72 -16.41 17.29
CA VAL A 146 -5.58 -16.20 15.84
C VAL A 146 -5.08 -17.48 15.15
N VAL A 147 -4.18 -18.25 15.81
CA VAL A 147 -3.61 -19.47 15.25
C VAL A 147 -4.67 -20.56 15.05
N ARG A 148 -5.74 -20.55 15.86
CA ARG A 148 -6.84 -21.53 15.77
C ARG A 148 -7.83 -21.24 14.65
N GLU A 149 -7.80 -20.01 14.11
CA GLU A 149 -8.70 -19.56 13.05
C GLU A 149 -7.95 -19.45 11.72
N PRO A 150 -8.11 -20.42 10.79
CA PRO A 150 -7.34 -20.48 9.55
C PRO A 150 -7.43 -19.18 8.71
N MET A 151 -8.60 -18.56 8.67
CA MET A 151 -8.83 -17.31 7.96
C MET A 151 -8.00 -16.16 8.54
N LEU A 152 -7.90 -16.07 9.87
CA LEU A 152 -7.16 -14.99 10.53
C LEU A 152 -5.66 -15.18 10.37
N TRP A 153 -5.11 -16.37 10.65
CA TRP A 153 -3.67 -16.55 10.60
C TRP A 153 -3.12 -16.37 9.17
N VAL A 154 -3.84 -16.79 8.12
CA VAL A 154 -3.44 -16.51 6.71
C VAL A 154 -3.41 -15.02 6.43
N LEU A 155 -4.40 -14.27 6.92
CA LEU A 155 -4.45 -12.82 6.78
C LEU A 155 -3.29 -12.14 7.51
N PHE A 156 -2.98 -12.58 8.74
CA PHE A 156 -1.83 -12.10 9.51
C PHE A 156 -0.51 -12.43 8.84
N ALA A 157 -0.35 -13.66 8.33
CA ALA A 157 0.85 -14.07 7.61
C ALA A 157 1.07 -13.22 6.35
N GLY A 158 0.03 -13.02 5.53
CA GLY A 158 0.12 -12.17 4.33
C GLY A 158 0.54 -10.76 4.65
N TYR A 159 -0.06 -10.16 5.68
CA TYR A 159 0.28 -8.80 6.11
C TYR A 159 1.69 -8.71 6.69
N PHE A 160 2.11 -9.71 7.48
CA PHE A 160 3.46 -9.82 8.02
C PHE A 160 4.52 -9.90 6.92
N PHE A 161 4.31 -10.76 5.92
CA PHE A 161 5.24 -10.85 4.77
C PHE A 161 5.27 -9.57 3.94
N THR A 162 4.15 -8.86 3.81
CA THR A 162 4.14 -7.54 3.18
C THR A 162 4.99 -6.53 3.95
N ALA A 163 4.90 -6.52 5.28
CA ALA A 163 5.72 -5.67 6.14
C ALA A 163 7.21 -6.01 6.03
N LEU A 164 7.57 -7.31 6.03
CA LEU A 164 8.95 -7.77 5.81
C LEU A 164 9.45 -7.40 4.42
N GLY A 165 8.63 -7.55 3.39
CA GLY A 165 8.98 -7.14 2.03
C GLY A 165 9.37 -5.67 1.95
N LEU A 166 8.60 -4.77 2.57
CA LEU A 166 8.93 -3.35 2.64
C LEU A 166 10.23 -3.08 3.40
N LEU A 167 10.50 -3.82 4.50
CA LEU A 167 11.76 -3.71 5.25
C LEU A 167 12.99 -4.11 4.44
N VAL A 168 12.88 -5.20 3.67
CA VAL A 168 14.01 -5.73 2.89
C VAL A 168 14.25 -4.91 1.62
N THR A 169 13.21 -4.29 1.08
CA THR A 169 13.32 -3.41 -0.10
C THR A 169 13.91 -2.05 0.25
N GLY A 170 13.79 -1.59 1.51
CA GLY A 170 14.39 -0.38 2.03
C GLY A 170 15.81 -0.60 2.50
#